data_6dead1ddfeaf35a27b68efa6ccbedcea
#
_entry.id   6dead1ddfeaf35a27b68efa6ccbedcea
#
_cell.length_a   1.000
_cell.length_b   1.000
_cell.length_c   1.000
_cell.angle_alpha   90.00
_cell.angle_beta   90.00
_cell.angle_gamma   90.00
#
_symmetry.space_group_name_H-M   'P 1'
#
loop_
_entity.id
_entity.type
_entity.pdbx_description
1 polymer ?
#
loop_
_entity_poly.entity_id
_entity_poly.type
_entity_poly.pdbx_seq_one_letter_code
_entity_poly.pdbx_strand_id
1 'polypeptide(L)'
;MPLQNRVTPFGELIADPARGLVYGNRGCLHDADGRIRRDFAVRRWIACRLEFRGWQRGPKMQPGQFTELFFLDDATALAAGHRPCALCRREDYNRLLEVWARLHPGDHGADAIDLRLHDQRLDGRRRRLHVAAYDELPDGAYVMAEGVPWLVWGDGLLCWSASGYRRRSPRPPRGRAQLLTPPSLVELLRDGRQGLVPLAHPSHRSAVCGTLSQ
;
A
#
# COMPACT_ATOMS: atom_id res chain seq x y z
N MET A 1 10.56 -21.39 8.71
CA MET A 1 9.32 -20.88 8.08
C MET A 1 9.49 -19.38 7.81
N PRO A 2 8.88 -18.81 6.77
CA PRO A 2 8.94 -17.36 6.54
C PRO A 2 8.27 -16.60 7.68
N LEU A 3 8.78 -15.40 7.98
CA LEU A 3 8.18 -14.51 8.98
C LEU A 3 6.83 -13.98 8.50
N GLN A 4 5.89 -13.79 9.42
CA GLN A 4 4.57 -13.20 9.13
C GLN A 4 4.68 -11.67 9.04
N ASN A 5 5.37 -11.19 8.01
CA ASN A 5 5.67 -9.78 7.82
C ASN A 5 5.55 -9.29 6.37
N ARG A 6 4.87 -10.05 5.50
CA ARG A 6 4.43 -9.58 4.18
C ARG A 6 3.06 -8.95 4.30
N VAL A 7 2.86 -7.79 3.67
CA VAL A 7 1.60 -7.04 3.75
C VAL A 7 0.86 -7.15 2.42
N THR A 8 -0.39 -7.58 2.49
CA THR A 8 -1.30 -7.62 1.34
C THR A 8 -1.87 -6.22 1.03
N PRO A 9 -2.47 -5.98 -0.14
CA PRO A 9 -3.21 -4.74 -0.43
C PRO A 9 -4.37 -4.49 0.54
N PHE A 10 -4.91 -5.53 1.18
CA PHE A 10 -5.90 -5.39 2.26
C PHE A 10 -5.29 -4.87 3.58
N GLY A 11 -3.96 -4.88 3.71
CA GLY A 11 -3.26 -4.53 4.94
C GLY A 11 -3.03 -5.71 5.89
N GLU A 12 -3.38 -6.91 5.50
CA GLU A 12 -3.17 -8.14 6.28
C GLU A 12 -1.70 -8.54 6.30
N LEU A 13 -1.29 -9.19 7.40
CA LEU A 13 0.05 -9.73 7.56
C LEU A 13 0.06 -11.23 7.26
N ILE A 14 0.83 -11.64 6.27
CA ILE A 14 0.97 -13.03 5.86
C ILE A 14 2.41 -13.52 5.99
N ALA A 15 2.57 -14.83 6.17
CA ALA A 15 3.87 -15.52 6.13
C ALA A 15 4.09 -16.02 4.70
N ASP A 16 4.97 -15.35 3.96
CA ASP A 16 5.27 -15.68 2.56
C ASP A 16 6.77 -15.48 2.30
N PRO A 17 7.45 -16.40 1.57
CA PRO A 17 8.88 -16.32 1.27
C PRO A 17 9.24 -15.25 0.22
N ALA A 18 8.26 -14.75 -0.54
CA ALA A 18 8.50 -13.78 -1.59
C ALA A 18 9.17 -12.51 -1.04
N ARG A 19 10.00 -11.89 -1.87
CA ARG A 19 10.69 -10.64 -1.53
C ARG A 19 9.90 -9.45 -2.06
N GLY A 20 9.60 -8.49 -1.17
CA GLY A 20 9.02 -7.22 -1.56
C GLY A 20 10.07 -6.19 -1.92
N LEU A 21 9.68 -5.19 -2.71
CA LEU A 21 10.53 -4.06 -3.12
C LEU A 21 10.48 -2.89 -2.14
N VAL A 22 9.52 -2.88 -1.23
CA VAL A 22 9.27 -1.78 -0.31
C VAL A 22 9.24 -2.29 1.12
N TYR A 23 9.88 -1.54 1.99
CA TYR A 23 9.93 -1.76 3.43
C TYR A 23 9.01 -0.79 4.15
N GLY A 24 8.56 -1.13 5.34
CA GLY A 24 7.80 -0.18 6.16
C GLY A 24 7.51 -0.70 7.56
N ASN A 25 6.75 0.07 8.31
CA ASN A 25 6.27 -0.33 9.63
C ASN A 25 5.01 0.44 10.05
N ARG A 26 4.35 -0.07 11.07
CA ARG A 26 3.21 0.54 11.77
C ARG A 26 3.27 0.27 13.28
N GLY A 27 4.52 0.25 13.81
CA GLY A 27 4.85 0.04 15.21
C GLY A 27 5.31 -1.39 15.54
N CYS A 28 5.43 -1.71 16.82
CA CYS A 28 5.76 -3.04 17.31
C CYS A 28 4.50 -3.91 17.33
N LEU A 29 4.43 -4.93 16.45
CA LEU A 29 3.25 -5.78 16.25
C LEU A 29 3.42 -7.17 16.84
N HIS A 30 4.66 -7.59 17.11
CA HIS A 30 5.02 -8.92 17.56
C HIS A 30 5.42 -8.94 19.04
N ASP A 31 5.37 -10.11 19.64
CA ASP A 31 5.90 -10.41 20.97
C ASP A 31 7.41 -10.81 20.92
N ALA A 32 7.94 -11.19 22.06
CA ALA A 32 9.34 -11.62 22.19
C ALA A 32 9.67 -12.88 21.36
N ASP A 33 8.68 -13.72 21.09
CA ASP A 33 8.81 -14.92 20.26
C ASP A 33 8.63 -14.64 18.75
N GLY A 34 8.43 -13.38 18.35
CA GLY A 34 8.18 -12.99 16.96
C GLY A 34 6.78 -13.28 16.44
N ARG A 35 5.82 -13.63 17.32
CA ARG A 35 4.43 -13.88 16.93
C ARG A 35 3.66 -12.57 16.82
N ILE A 36 2.93 -12.36 15.73
CA ILE A 36 2.09 -11.17 15.55
C ILE A 36 0.93 -11.20 16.55
N ARG A 37 0.76 -10.10 17.30
CA ARG A 37 -0.25 -9.92 18.36
C ARG A 37 -1.27 -8.83 18.03
N ARG A 38 -0.96 -7.96 17.08
CA ARG A 38 -1.83 -6.85 16.68
C ARG A 38 -1.58 -6.44 15.24
N ASP A 39 -2.58 -5.85 14.61
CA ASP A 39 -2.47 -5.40 13.22
C ASP A 39 -1.69 -4.09 13.09
N PHE A 40 -1.74 -3.22 14.10
CA PHE A 40 -0.98 -1.97 14.19
C PHE A 40 -0.79 -1.57 15.66
N ALA A 41 0.22 -0.74 15.93
CA ALA A 41 0.49 -0.18 17.26
C ALA A 41 0.45 1.37 17.24
N VAL A 42 0.57 1.99 16.07
CA VAL A 42 0.54 3.44 15.89
C VAL A 42 -0.30 3.79 14.66
N ARG A 43 -0.82 5.04 14.60
CA ARG A 43 -1.53 5.55 13.41
C ARG A 43 -0.58 5.87 12.25
N ARG A 44 0.68 6.13 12.52
CA ARG A 44 1.72 6.42 11.54
C ARG A 44 2.18 5.14 10.82
N TRP A 45 1.60 4.88 9.63
CA TRP A 45 1.98 3.78 8.76
C TRP A 45 2.86 4.31 7.63
N ILE A 46 4.12 3.89 7.59
CA ILE A 46 5.12 4.43 6.67
C ILE A 46 5.69 3.36 5.74
N ALA A 47 5.85 3.74 4.47
CA ALA A 47 6.56 3.00 3.45
C ALA A 47 7.95 3.60 3.27
N CYS A 48 8.98 2.76 3.39
CA CYS A 48 10.38 3.12 3.39
C CYS A 48 11.12 2.47 2.21
N ARG A 49 12.31 2.95 1.91
CA ARG A 49 13.23 2.26 0.99
C ARG A 49 13.81 1.01 1.66
N LEU A 50 14.09 -0.04 0.88
CA LEU A 50 14.82 -1.22 1.36
C LEU A 50 16.21 -0.84 1.83
N GLU A 51 16.90 -0.01 1.06
CA GLU A 51 18.24 0.48 1.34
C GLU A 51 18.23 2.01 1.48
N PHE A 52 18.92 2.52 2.48
CA PHE A 52 19.06 3.94 2.72
C PHE A 52 20.37 4.27 3.43
N ARG A 53 21.24 5.05 2.79
CA ARG A 53 22.51 5.55 3.36
C ARG A 53 23.41 4.46 3.94
N GLY A 54 23.41 3.25 3.36
CA GLY A 54 24.23 2.13 3.85
C GLY A 54 23.79 1.57 5.22
N TRP A 55 22.60 1.92 5.70
CA TRP A 55 22.12 1.41 6.98
C TRP A 55 22.01 -0.10 6.98
N GLN A 56 22.77 -0.73 7.85
CA GLN A 56 22.67 -2.16 8.12
C GLN A 56 21.49 -2.39 9.07
N ARG A 57 20.46 -3.07 8.58
CA ARG A 57 19.36 -3.54 9.43
C ARG A 57 19.77 -4.86 10.04
N GLY A 58 19.80 -4.92 11.36
CA GLY A 58 20.07 -6.14 12.11
C GLY A 58 19.04 -7.25 11.87
N PRO A 59 19.05 -8.29 12.71
CA PRO A 59 18.02 -9.33 12.67
C PRO A 59 16.63 -8.72 12.76
N LYS A 60 15.66 -9.34 12.06
CA LYS A 60 14.30 -8.82 11.98
C LYS A 60 13.46 -9.19 13.20
N MET A 61 12.44 -8.39 13.49
CA MET A 61 11.47 -8.64 14.55
C MET A 61 12.11 -8.81 15.93
N GLN A 62 13.09 -7.93 16.24
CA GLN A 62 13.76 -7.90 17.54
C GLN A 62 12.75 -7.51 18.64
N PRO A 63 12.78 -8.18 19.81
CA PRO A 63 11.91 -7.85 20.93
C PRO A 63 11.93 -6.36 21.27
N GLY A 64 10.74 -5.75 21.44
CA GLY A 64 10.60 -4.34 21.79
C GLY A 64 10.85 -3.35 20.64
N GLN A 65 11.28 -3.81 19.48
CA GLN A 65 11.46 -2.99 18.28
C GLN A 65 10.19 -2.99 17.41
N PHE A 66 10.11 -2.05 16.45
CA PHE A 66 9.03 -2.08 15.48
C PHE A 66 9.14 -3.33 14.58
N THR A 67 8.00 -3.81 14.10
CA THR A 67 7.94 -4.95 13.17
C THR A 67 8.29 -4.49 11.76
N GLU A 68 9.30 -5.10 11.16
CA GLU A 68 9.69 -4.84 9.78
C GLU A 68 8.67 -5.48 8.84
N LEU A 69 7.97 -4.65 8.10
CA LEU A 69 6.98 -5.05 7.10
C LEU A 69 7.57 -4.93 5.69
N PHE A 70 7.10 -5.80 4.80
CA PHE A 70 7.51 -5.79 3.40
C PHE A 70 6.29 -5.84 2.49
N PHE A 71 6.31 -4.99 1.48
CA PHE A 71 5.27 -4.89 0.45
C PHE A 71 5.85 -5.32 -0.89
N LEU A 72 5.01 -5.91 -1.74
CA LEU A 72 5.41 -6.24 -3.09
C LEU A 72 6.06 -5.02 -3.77
N ASP A 73 5.37 -3.87 -3.70
CA ASP A 73 5.77 -2.60 -4.32
C ASP A 73 5.11 -1.39 -3.62
N ASP A 74 5.32 -0.18 -4.19
CA ASP A 74 4.72 1.04 -3.65
C ASP A 74 3.20 1.05 -3.75
N ALA A 75 2.64 0.56 -4.85
CA ALA A 75 1.19 0.52 -5.04
C ALA A 75 0.53 -0.36 -3.95
N THR A 76 1.14 -1.50 -3.61
CA THR A 76 0.71 -2.37 -2.50
C THR A 76 0.78 -1.65 -1.15
N ALA A 77 1.86 -0.89 -0.90
CA ALA A 77 2.01 -0.13 0.33
C ALA A 77 0.94 0.98 0.47
N LEU A 78 0.67 1.72 -0.61
CA LEU A 78 -0.38 2.74 -0.66
C LEU A 78 -1.77 2.11 -0.47
N ALA A 79 -2.05 1.00 -1.15
CA ALA A 79 -3.31 0.26 -0.97
C ALA A 79 -3.52 -0.15 0.48
N ALA A 80 -2.49 -0.67 1.14
CA ALA A 80 -2.52 -1.00 2.56
C ALA A 80 -2.64 0.24 3.49
N GLY A 81 -2.59 1.45 2.93
CA GLY A 81 -2.75 2.73 3.65
C GLY A 81 -1.46 3.27 4.27
N HIS A 82 -0.30 2.90 3.75
CA HIS A 82 1.00 3.45 4.15
C HIS A 82 1.36 4.64 3.27
N ARG A 83 1.95 5.67 3.85
CA ARG A 83 2.47 6.84 3.13
C ARG A 83 4.00 6.83 3.07
N PRO A 84 4.62 7.58 2.15
CA PRO A 84 6.07 7.70 2.09
C PRO A 84 6.69 8.16 3.41
N CYS A 85 7.82 7.57 3.78
CA CYS A 85 8.59 7.95 4.95
C CYS A 85 9.24 9.33 4.75
N ALA A 86 9.03 10.24 5.70
CA ALA A 86 9.60 11.58 5.66
C ALA A 86 11.14 11.61 5.70
N LEU A 87 11.80 10.53 6.10
CA LEU A 87 13.26 10.44 6.19
C LEU A 87 13.87 9.84 4.91
N CYS A 88 13.57 8.57 4.61
CA CYS A 88 14.23 7.86 3.52
C CYS A 88 13.57 8.06 2.14
N ARG A 89 12.36 8.65 2.11
CA ARG A 89 11.60 9.00 0.89
C ARG A 89 11.18 10.48 0.93
N ARG A 90 12.14 11.35 1.22
CA ARG A 90 11.89 12.79 1.43
C ARG A 90 11.19 13.46 0.26
N GLU A 91 11.61 13.18 -0.95
CA GLU A 91 11.01 13.76 -2.16
C GLU A 91 9.55 13.33 -2.33
N ASP A 92 9.27 12.02 -2.21
CA ASP A 92 7.92 11.49 -2.30
C ASP A 92 7.03 12.04 -1.16
N TYR A 93 7.60 12.21 0.02
CA TYR A 93 6.90 12.81 1.15
C TYR A 93 6.58 14.29 0.94
N ASN A 94 7.50 15.07 0.36
CA ASN A 94 7.25 16.46 0.03
C ASN A 94 6.16 16.60 -1.04
N ARG A 95 6.17 15.76 -2.07
CA ARG A 95 5.08 15.70 -3.08
C ARG A 95 3.74 15.37 -2.43
N LEU A 96 3.72 14.40 -1.50
CA LEU A 96 2.54 14.11 -0.71
C LEU A 96 2.04 15.36 0.02
N LEU A 97 2.91 16.13 0.70
CA LEU A 97 2.53 17.33 1.42
C LEU A 97 1.94 18.42 0.50
N GLU A 98 2.54 18.64 -0.67
CA GLU A 98 2.08 19.63 -1.66
C GLU A 98 0.66 19.30 -2.17
N VAL A 99 0.43 18.04 -2.56
CA VAL A 99 -0.89 17.57 -3.00
C VAL A 99 -1.88 17.62 -1.84
N TRP A 100 -1.46 17.16 -0.65
CA TRP A 100 -2.32 17.11 0.54
C TRP A 100 -2.82 18.49 0.95
N ALA A 101 -1.94 19.50 0.93
CA ALA A 101 -2.31 20.88 1.27
C ALA A 101 -3.40 21.43 0.35
N ARG A 102 -3.44 21.03 -0.92
CA ARG A 102 -4.51 21.43 -1.86
C ARG A 102 -5.82 20.69 -1.62
N LEU A 103 -5.73 19.38 -1.35
CA LEU A 103 -6.91 18.53 -1.15
C LEU A 103 -7.55 18.71 0.24
N HIS A 104 -6.73 18.99 1.24
CA HIS A 104 -7.12 19.05 2.65
C HIS A 104 -6.50 20.28 3.33
N PRO A 105 -6.94 21.51 2.98
CA PRO A 105 -6.28 22.76 3.44
C PRO A 105 -6.31 22.95 4.96
N GLY A 106 -7.16 22.21 5.69
CA GLY A 106 -7.20 22.22 7.16
C GLY A 106 -6.27 21.22 7.84
N ASP A 107 -5.65 20.30 7.09
CA ASP A 107 -4.79 19.25 7.64
C ASP A 107 -3.32 19.67 7.53
N HIS A 108 -2.69 19.97 8.66
CA HIS A 108 -1.29 20.37 8.69
C HIS A 108 -0.40 19.32 9.35
N GLY A 109 0.70 18.98 8.67
CA GLY A 109 1.74 18.09 9.19
C GLY A 109 1.41 16.61 9.10
N ALA A 110 2.37 15.81 9.52
CA ALA A 110 2.33 14.36 9.39
C ALA A 110 1.21 13.70 10.21
N ASP A 111 0.92 14.23 11.39
CA ASP A 111 -0.06 13.63 12.31
C ASP A 111 -1.50 13.81 11.80
N ALA A 112 -1.83 14.95 11.17
CA ALA A 112 -3.13 15.16 10.54
C ALA A 112 -3.32 14.22 9.34
N ILE A 113 -2.29 14.05 8.50
CA ILE A 113 -2.27 13.09 7.40
C ILE A 113 -2.48 11.65 7.94
N ASP A 114 -1.73 11.26 8.96
CA ASP A 114 -1.81 9.92 9.54
C ASP A 114 -3.18 9.64 10.18
N LEU A 115 -3.80 10.65 10.80
CA LEU A 115 -5.15 10.56 11.36
C LEU A 115 -6.19 10.33 10.25
N ARG A 116 -6.20 11.16 9.21
CA ARG A 116 -7.13 11.02 8.08
C ARG A 116 -6.95 9.71 7.34
N LEU A 117 -5.72 9.29 7.07
CA LEU A 117 -5.45 7.99 6.47
C LEU A 117 -5.91 6.84 7.38
N HIS A 118 -5.81 7.00 8.70
CA HIS A 118 -6.29 6.00 9.65
C HIS A 118 -7.80 5.81 9.54
N ASP A 119 -8.55 6.89 9.48
CA ASP A 119 -10.02 6.86 9.32
C ASP A 119 -10.45 6.31 7.96
N GLN A 120 -9.67 6.56 6.90
CA GLN A 120 -9.97 6.06 5.56
C GLN A 120 -9.64 4.56 5.38
N ARG A 121 -8.67 4.02 6.09
CA ARG A 121 -8.26 2.60 5.94
C ARG A 121 -8.94 1.66 6.91
N LEU A 122 -9.49 2.15 8.02
CA LEU A 122 -10.09 1.31 9.06
C LEU A 122 -11.46 1.80 9.48
N ASP A 123 -12.30 0.85 9.84
CA ASP A 123 -13.54 1.00 10.57
C ASP A 123 -13.44 0.16 11.84
N GLY A 124 -13.09 0.80 12.95
CA GLY A 124 -12.61 0.10 14.14
C GLY A 124 -11.33 -0.68 13.85
N ARG A 125 -11.42 -2.02 13.85
CA ARG A 125 -10.29 -2.92 13.52
C ARG A 125 -10.41 -3.55 12.12
N ARG A 126 -11.52 -3.32 11.42
CA ARG A 126 -11.77 -3.90 10.10
C ARG A 126 -11.25 -2.98 9.00
N ARG A 127 -10.85 -3.59 7.88
CA ARG A 127 -10.54 -2.83 6.68
C ARG A 127 -11.78 -2.07 6.20
N ARG A 128 -11.65 -0.74 6.01
CA ARG A 128 -12.66 0.07 5.37
C ARG A 128 -12.50 -0.04 3.85
N LEU A 129 -13.57 -0.38 3.18
CA LEU A 129 -13.68 -0.37 1.72
C LEU A 129 -14.42 0.89 1.29
N HIS A 130 -13.98 1.46 0.19
CA HIS A 130 -14.64 2.59 -0.46
C HIS A 130 -15.22 2.14 -1.81
N VAL A 131 -15.95 3.01 -2.47
CA VAL A 131 -16.51 2.72 -3.78
C VAL A 131 -16.14 3.86 -4.73
N ALA A 132 -15.58 3.50 -5.90
CA ALA A 132 -15.21 4.44 -6.96
C ALA A 132 -15.61 3.92 -8.31
N ALA A 133 -15.78 4.80 -9.30
CA ALA A 133 -15.99 4.40 -10.66
C ALA A 133 -14.68 3.90 -11.29
N TYR A 134 -14.74 2.82 -12.09
CA TYR A 134 -13.53 2.25 -12.69
C TYR A 134 -12.79 3.24 -13.60
N ASP A 135 -13.50 4.04 -14.37
CA ASP A 135 -12.97 5.03 -15.30
C ASP A 135 -12.28 6.23 -14.62
N GLU A 136 -12.57 6.46 -13.33
CA GLU A 136 -11.96 7.52 -12.53
C GLU A 136 -10.70 7.08 -11.79
N LEU A 137 -10.38 5.80 -11.76
CA LEU A 137 -9.25 5.30 -10.98
C LEU A 137 -7.92 5.53 -11.71
N PRO A 138 -6.91 6.13 -11.05
CA PRO A 138 -5.58 6.27 -11.61
C PRO A 138 -4.79 4.97 -11.53
N ASP A 139 -3.72 4.89 -12.31
CA ASP A 139 -2.71 3.84 -12.17
C ASP A 139 -2.14 3.83 -10.75
N GLY A 140 -1.94 2.65 -10.19
CA GLY A 140 -1.48 2.47 -8.82
C GLY A 140 -2.59 2.33 -7.77
N ALA A 141 -3.84 2.61 -8.11
CA ALA A 141 -4.98 2.30 -7.24
C ALA A 141 -5.26 0.79 -7.21
N TYR A 142 -5.72 0.29 -6.07
CA TYR A 142 -6.15 -1.09 -5.93
C TYR A 142 -7.65 -1.19 -5.69
N VAL A 143 -8.25 -2.14 -6.37
CA VAL A 143 -9.65 -2.53 -6.20
C VAL A 143 -9.75 -3.98 -5.76
N MET A 144 -10.88 -4.34 -5.16
CA MET A 144 -11.26 -5.72 -4.90
C MET A 144 -12.26 -6.18 -5.96
N ALA A 145 -11.96 -7.29 -6.64
CA ALA A 145 -12.89 -8.00 -7.50
C ALA A 145 -12.75 -9.50 -7.22
N GLU A 146 -13.89 -10.22 -7.15
CA GLU A 146 -13.92 -11.66 -6.82
C GLU A 146 -13.20 -12.02 -5.50
N GLY A 147 -13.22 -11.10 -4.51
CA GLY A 147 -12.56 -11.32 -3.22
C GLY A 147 -11.02 -11.20 -3.25
N VAL A 148 -10.40 -10.88 -4.40
CA VAL A 148 -8.96 -10.72 -4.54
C VAL A 148 -8.59 -9.28 -4.92
N PRO A 149 -7.36 -8.81 -4.57
CA PRO A 149 -6.92 -7.47 -4.89
C PRO A 149 -6.35 -7.37 -6.31
N TRP A 150 -6.76 -6.32 -7.03
CA TRP A 150 -6.34 -6.01 -8.38
C TRP A 150 -5.76 -4.60 -8.45
N LEU A 151 -4.57 -4.47 -9.01
CA LEU A 151 -3.94 -3.19 -9.32
C LEU A 151 -4.54 -2.63 -10.62
N VAL A 152 -4.96 -1.38 -10.59
CA VAL A 152 -5.31 -0.61 -11.81
C VAL A 152 -4.02 -0.17 -12.48
N TRP A 153 -3.83 -0.55 -13.76
CA TRP A 153 -2.64 -0.18 -14.53
C TRP A 153 -2.94 -0.11 -16.03
N GLY A 154 -2.91 1.11 -16.57
CA GLY A 154 -3.32 1.38 -17.94
C GLY A 154 -4.76 0.98 -18.21
N ASP A 155 -4.97 0.23 -19.26
CA ASP A 155 -6.26 -0.34 -19.68
C ASP A 155 -6.62 -1.65 -18.97
N GLY A 156 -5.82 -2.08 -17.97
CA GLY A 156 -5.99 -3.37 -17.31
C GLY A 156 -6.06 -3.34 -15.80
N LEU A 157 -6.46 -4.47 -15.27
CA LEU A 157 -6.39 -4.85 -13.87
C LEU A 157 -5.38 -5.98 -13.73
N LEU A 158 -4.45 -5.87 -12.78
CA LEU A 158 -3.41 -6.86 -12.52
C LEU A 158 -3.66 -7.56 -11.19
N CYS A 159 -3.88 -8.88 -11.24
CA CYS A 159 -4.15 -9.69 -10.04
C CYS A 159 -2.89 -9.80 -9.19
N TRP A 160 -2.98 -9.35 -7.95
CA TRP A 160 -1.89 -9.36 -6.99
C TRP A 160 -1.61 -10.77 -6.44
N SER A 161 -0.34 -11.05 -6.22
CA SER A 161 0.13 -12.10 -5.30
C SER A 161 1.36 -11.60 -4.55
N ALA A 162 1.77 -12.28 -3.48
CA ALA A 162 2.94 -11.88 -2.70
C ALA A 162 4.24 -11.88 -3.52
N SER A 163 4.31 -12.66 -4.61
CA SER A 163 5.46 -12.78 -5.50
C SER A 163 5.36 -11.98 -6.80
N GLY A 164 4.30 -11.21 -7.00
CA GLY A 164 4.10 -10.39 -8.21
C GLY A 164 2.70 -10.49 -8.79
N TYR A 165 2.52 -9.87 -9.94
CA TYR A 165 1.26 -9.88 -10.68
C TYR A 165 1.21 -11.10 -11.61
N ARG A 166 0.17 -11.91 -11.50
CA ARG A 166 0.09 -13.19 -12.23
C ARG A 166 -0.87 -13.16 -13.41
N ARG A 167 -1.98 -12.45 -13.27
CA ARG A 167 -3.03 -12.35 -14.28
C ARG A 167 -3.30 -10.89 -14.60
N ARG A 168 -3.68 -10.64 -15.86
CA ARG A 168 -4.20 -9.37 -16.32
C ARG A 168 -5.61 -9.57 -16.87
N SER A 169 -6.52 -8.69 -16.52
CA SER A 169 -7.87 -8.60 -17.09
C SER A 169 -8.09 -7.21 -17.68
N PRO A 170 -8.89 -7.05 -18.73
CA PRO A 170 -9.31 -5.74 -19.18
C PRO A 170 -9.96 -4.95 -18.05
N ARG A 171 -9.66 -3.67 -17.94
CA ARG A 171 -10.32 -2.77 -17.00
C ARG A 171 -11.75 -2.51 -17.51
N PRO A 172 -12.78 -2.70 -16.68
CA PRO A 172 -14.13 -2.36 -17.06
C PRO A 172 -14.24 -0.87 -17.45
N PRO A 173 -14.82 -0.55 -18.63
CA PRO A 173 -14.91 0.85 -19.08
C PRO A 173 -15.92 1.67 -18.27
N ARG A 174 -16.80 1.00 -17.53
CA ARG A 174 -17.86 1.58 -16.69
C ARG A 174 -18.12 0.70 -15.49
N GLY A 175 -18.86 1.21 -14.51
CA GLY A 175 -19.24 0.48 -13.29
C GLY A 175 -18.47 0.93 -12.06
N ARG A 176 -18.82 0.36 -10.92
CA ARG A 176 -18.25 0.72 -9.62
C ARG A 176 -17.39 -0.41 -9.07
N ALA A 177 -16.27 -0.06 -8.53
CA ALA A 177 -15.32 -0.98 -7.89
C ALA A 177 -15.31 -0.79 -6.38
N GLN A 178 -15.06 -1.85 -5.63
CA GLN A 178 -14.69 -1.76 -4.23
C GLN A 178 -13.21 -1.36 -4.16
N LEU A 179 -12.96 -0.15 -3.68
CA LEU A 179 -11.65 0.47 -3.64
C LEU A 179 -10.92 0.10 -2.34
N LEU A 180 -9.71 -0.41 -2.47
CA LEU A 180 -8.80 -0.72 -1.35
C LEU A 180 -7.91 0.48 -0.98
N THR A 181 -7.39 1.20 -1.97
CA THR A 181 -6.54 2.36 -1.74
C THR A 181 -7.34 3.46 -1.04
N PRO A 182 -6.87 4.04 0.07
CA PRO A 182 -7.54 5.16 0.72
C PRO A 182 -7.82 6.31 -0.25
N PRO A 183 -9.01 6.95 -0.22
CA PRO A 183 -9.42 7.99 -1.17
C PRO A 183 -8.40 9.13 -1.33
N SER A 184 -7.85 9.64 -0.23
CA SER A 184 -6.82 10.70 -0.31
C SER A 184 -5.54 10.25 -1.02
N LEU A 185 -5.19 8.96 -0.97
CA LEU A 185 -4.06 8.41 -1.73
C LEU A 185 -4.42 8.19 -3.20
N VAL A 186 -5.68 7.93 -3.52
CA VAL A 186 -6.15 7.89 -4.92
C VAL A 186 -6.04 9.28 -5.54
N GLU A 187 -6.44 10.33 -4.83
CA GLU A 187 -6.29 11.70 -5.31
C GLU A 187 -4.81 12.06 -5.54
N LEU A 188 -3.92 11.63 -4.64
CA LEU A 188 -2.49 11.79 -4.79
C LEU A 188 -1.94 11.08 -6.06
N LEU A 189 -2.42 9.88 -6.36
CA LEU A 189 -2.06 9.14 -7.57
C LEU A 189 -2.63 9.80 -8.83
N ARG A 190 -3.84 10.39 -8.77
CA ARG A 190 -4.50 11.07 -9.89
C ARG A 190 -3.77 12.34 -10.32
N ASP A 191 -3.13 13.04 -9.41
CA ASP A 191 -2.34 14.26 -9.68
C ASP A 191 -0.97 13.94 -10.35
N GLY A 192 -0.94 12.98 -11.24
CA GLY A 192 0.21 12.28 -11.82
C GLY A 192 1.34 13.13 -12.42
N ARG A 193 1.21 14.48 -12.54
CA ARG A 193 2.31 15.37 -12.95
C ARG A 193 3.16 15.85 -11.75
N GLN A 194 2.57 15.92 -10.57
CA GLN A 194 3.21 16.35 -9.32
C GLN A 194 3.05 15.30 -8.20
N GLY A 195 2.21 14.29 -8.42
CA GLY A 195 1.90 13.22 -7.48
C GLY A 195 2.94 12.11 -7.42
N LEU A 196 2.61 11.08 -6.67
CA LEU A 196 3.41 9.86 -6.59
C LEU A 196 3.20 9.01 -7.84
N VAL A 197 4.29 8.70 -8.54
CA VAL A 197 4.31 7.58 -9.49
C VAL A 197 4.76 6.35 -8.70
N PRO A 198 3.86 5.42 -8.36
CA PRO A 198 4.23 4.30 -7.53
C PRO A 198 5.14 3.35 -8.32
N LEU A 199 6.21 2.90 -7.66
CA LEU A 199 7.00 1.79 -8.17
C LEU A 199 6.10 0.55 -8.21
N ALA A 200 5.85 0.00 -9.41
CA ALA A 200 5.19 -1.28 -9.58
C ALA A 200 6.23 -2.40 -9.75
N HIS A 201 5.94 -3.58 -9.20
CA HIS A 201 6.81 -4.74 -9.34
C HIS A 201 6.99 -5.11 -10.83
N PRO A 202 8.20 -5.45 -11.31
CA PRO A 202 8.48 -5.71 -12.72
C PRO A 202 7.55 -6.72 -13.41
N SER A 203 6.97 -7.65 -12.67
CA SER A 203 5.98 -8.61 -13.19
C SER A 203 4.71 -7.97 -13.79
N HIS A 204 4.47 -6.67 -13.54
CA HIS A 204 3.33 -5.97 -14.18
C HIS A 204 3.42 -5.99 -15.71
N ARG A 205 4.64 -6.11 -16.26
CA ARG A 205 4.90 -6.17 -17.71
C ARG A 205 4.67 -7.55 -18.32
N SER A 206 4.71 -8.60 -17.50
CA SER A 206 4.65 -10.01 -17.94
C SER A 206 3.41 -10.75 -17.45
N ALA A 207 2.45 -10.07 -16.82
CA ALA A 207 1.21 -10.67 -16.38
C ALA A 207 0.40 -11.21 -17.58
N VAL A 208 0.02 -12.49 -17.51
CA VAL A 208 -0.67 -13.19 -18.60
C VAL A 208 -2.14 -12.76 -18.63
N CYS A 209 -2.68 -12.54 -19.83
CA CYS A 209 -4.08 -12.20 -20.03
C CYS A 209 -4.99 -13.36 -19.57
N GLY A 210 -5.95 -13.05 -18.69
CA GLY A 210 -6.99 -13.95 -18.21
C GLY A 210 -8.27 -13.14 -17.96
N THR A 211 -9.42 -13.72 -18.24
CA THR A 211 -10.71 -13.07 -17.99
C THR A 211 -11.09 -13.13 -16.51
N LEU A 212 -11.62 -12.03 -15.97
CA LEU A 212 -12.46 -12.07 -14.78
C LEU A 212 -13.71 -12.88 -15.14
N SER A 213 -14.09 -13.84 -14.32
CA SER A 213 -15.41 -14.49 -14.46
C SER A 213 -16.49 -13.41 -14.23
N GLN A 214 -17.47 -13.37 -15.12
CA GLN A 214 -18.60 -12.43 -15.02
C GLN A 214 -19.54 -12.85 -13.90
#